data_1303938bb539a704e1463a5fb9096b2b
#
_entry.id   1303938bb539a704e1463a5fb9096b2b
#
_cell.length_a   1.000
_cell.length_b   1.000
_cell.length_c   1.000
_cell.angle_alpha   90.00
_cell.angle_beta   90.00
_cell.angle_gamma   90.00
#
_symmetry.space_group_name_H-M   'P 1'
#
loop_
_entity.id
_entity.type
_entity.pdbx_description
1 polymer ?
#
loop_
_entity_poly.entity_id
_entity_poly.type
_entity_poly.pdbx_seq_one_letter_code
_entity_poly.pdbx_strand_id
1 'polypeptide(L)'
;GCKACQVACSEWNDIRDTVGNNIGVYDNPNDLSAKSWTVMRFSEVEQNDKLEWLIRKDGCMHCSDPGCLKACPAEGAIIQYANGIVDFQSEQCIG
;
A
#
# COMPACT_ATOMS: atom_id res chain seq x y z
N GLY A 1 14.71 -9.48 -0.27
CA GLY A 1 13.54 -8.93 0.18
C GLY A 1 12.51 -9.85 0.78
N CYS A 2 12.35 -9.73 2.07
CA CYS A 2 11.27 -10.40 2.78
C CYS A 2 9.94 -9.69 2.47
N LYS A 3 8.88 -10.46 2.24
CA LYS A 3 7.54 -9.92 1.98
C LYS A 3 6.55 -10.27 3.10
N ALA A 4 7.06 -10.54 4.29
CA ALA A 4 6.22 -10.92 5.43
C ALA A 4 5.19 -9.83 5.78
N CYS A 5 5.56 -8.55 5.63
CA CYS A 5 4.63 -7.44 5.88
C CYS A 5 3.46 -7.42 4.92
N GLN A 6 3.67 -7.81 3.66
CA GLN A 6 2.58 -7.93 2.68
C GLN A 6 1.62 -9.05 3.06
N VAL A 7 2.17 -10.19 3.44
CA VAL A 7 1.37 -11.36 3.84
C VAL A 7 0.60 -11.05 5.13
N ALA A 8 1.24 -10.45 6.11
CA ALA A 8 0.60 -10.09 7.38
C ALA A 8 -0.56 -9.12 7.16
N CYS A 9 -0.39 -8.13 6.31
CA CYS A 9 -1.44 -7.17 5.98
C CYS A 9 -2.62 -7.85 5.28
N SER A 10 -2.35 -8.72 4.31
CA SER A 10 -3.38 -9.46 3.59
C SER A 10 -4.20 -10.35 4.52
N GLU A 11 -3.56 -11.03 5.45
CA GLU A 11 -4.25 -11.92 6.37
C GLU A 11 -5.03 -11.16 7.44
N TRP A 12 -4.41 -10.13 8.00
CA TRP A 12 -5.05 -9.33 9.05
C TRP A 12 -6.31 -8.63 8.54
N ASN A 13 -6.27 -8.12 7.32
CA ASN A 13 -7.38 -7.36 6.74
C ASN A 13 -8.30 -8.20 5.86
N ASP A 14 -8.01 -9.48 5.71
CA ASP A 14 -8.78 -10.42 4.87
C ASP A 14 -8.97 -9.91 3.44
N ILE A 15 -7.87 -9.44 2.84
CA ILE A 15 -7.86 -8.87 1.48
C ILE A 15 -6.99 -9.69 0.55
N ARG A 16 -7.14 -11.00 0.57
CA ARG A 16 -6.33 -11.90 -0.25
C ARG A 16 -6.58 -11.67 -1.73
N ASP A 17 -5.55 -11.20 -2.40
CA ASP A 17 -5.55 -11.07 -3.85
C ASP A 17 -4.82 -12.28 -4.47
N THR A 18 -4.76 -12.31 -5.78
CA THR A 18 -4.09 -13.34 -6.57
C THR A 18 -2.56 -13.19 -6.53
N VAL A 19 -2.02 -12.81 -5.39
CA VAL A 19 -0.58 -12.60 -5.21
C VAL A 19 0.23 -13.88 -5.29
N GLY A 20 -0.42 -15.04 -5.27
CA GLY A 20 0.25 -16.31 -5.43
C GLY A 20 0.75 -16.60 -6.85
N ASN A 21 0.27 -15.83 -7.83
CA ASN A 21 0.67 -16.03 -9.23
C ASN A 21 1.95 -15.26 -9.50
N ASN A 22 3.03 -15.99 -9.62
CA ASN A 22 4.33 -15.40 -9.94
C ASN A 22 4.39 -15.05 -11.42
N ILE A 23 4.59 -13.76 -11.71
CA ILE A 23 4.71 -13.25 -13.08
C ILE A 23 6.17 -13.08 -13.52
N GLY A 24 7.11 -13.59 -12.71
CA GLY A 24 8.53 -13.56 -13.03
C GLY A 24 9.27 -12.31 -12.56
N VAL A 25 8.63 -11.45 -11.79
CA VAL A 25 9.27 -10.25 -11.24
C VAL A 25 9.19 -10.26 -9.72
N TYR A 26 10.07 -9.50 -9.09
CA TYR A 26 10.14 -9.45 -7.63
C TYR A 26 8.99 -8.65 -7.01
N ASP A 27 8.53 -7.62 -7.69
CA ASP A 27 7.45 -6.77 -7.20
C ASP A 27 6.09 -7.30 -7.67
N ASN A 28 5.62 -8.31 -6.98
CA ASN A 28 4.30 -8.90 -7.20
C ASN A 28 3.52 -8.85 -5.87
N PRO A 29 2.40 -8.12 -5.77
CA PRO A 29 1.85 -7.21 -6.77
C PRO A 29 2.76 -5.99 -7.00
N ASN A 30 2.69 -5.41 -8.18
CA ASN A 30 3.59 -4.32 -8.55
C ASN A 30 3.08 -2.94 -8.12
N ASP A 31 1.89 -2.86 -7.59
CA ASP A 31 1.33 -1.60 -7.11
C ASP A 31 0.30 -1.83 -6.01
N LEU A 32 -0.02 -0.77 -5.28
CA LEU A 32 -1.09 -0.76 -4.31
C LEU A 32 -2.45 -0.85 -4.99
N SER A 33 -3.39 -1.52 -4.35
CA SER A 33 -4.75 -1.68 -4.87
C SER A 33 -5.73 -1.87 -3.71
N ALA A 34 -7.01 -2.01 -4.03
CA ALA A 34 -8.04 -2.28 -3.03
C ALA A 34 -7.82 -3.60 -2.28
N LYS A 35 -7.05 -4.52 -2.85
CA LYS A 35 -6.74 -5.82 -2.24
C LYS A 35 -5.25 -5.98 -1.92
N SER A 36 -4.49 -4.90 -2.01
CA SER A 36 -3.07 -4.90 -1.73
C SER A 36 -2.69 -3.55 -1.14
N TRP A 37 -2.73 -3.46 0.19
CA TRP A 37 -2.55 -2.19 0.91
C TRP A 37 -1.11 -1.94 1.32
N THR A 38 -0.28 -2.96 1.28
CA THR A 38 1.14 -2.88 1.60
C THR A 38 1.92 -3.65 0.54
N VAL A 39 2.88 -2.99 -0.08
CA VAL A 39 3.75 -3.64 -1.06
C VAL A 39 5.19 -3.29 -0.78
N MET A 40 6.07 -4.19 -1.16
CA MET A 40 7.51 -3.95 -1.16
C MET A 40 7.92 -3.53 -2.56
N ARG A 41 8.51 -2.36 -2.67
CA ARG A 41 8.98 -1.84 -3.96
C ARG A 41 10.46 -2.11 -4.10
N PHE A 42 10.82 -2.63 -5.25
CA PHE A 42 12.20 -2.97 -5.60
C PHE A 42 12.67 -2.03 -6.71
N SER A 43 13.79 -1.38 -6.48
CA SER A 43 14.40 -0.48 -7.47
C SER A 43 15.87 -0.80 -7.58
N GLU A 44 16.37 -0.86 -8.82
CA GLU A 44 17.78 -1.01 -9.08
C GLU A 44 18.34 0.36 -9.44
N VAL A 45 19.37 0.77 -8.71
CA VAL A 45 20.04 2.07 -8.95
C VAL A 45 21.50 1.80 -9.24
N GLU A 46 21.97 2.28 -10.38
CA GLU A 46 23.38 2.24 -10.74
C GLU A 46 24.01 3.60 -10.41
N GLN A 47 24.97 3.57 -9.49
CA GLN A 47 25.63 4.76 -9.02
C GLN A 47 27.13 4.46 -8.81
N ASN A 48 28.00 5.27 -9.42
CA ASN A 48 29.46 5.12 -9.32
C ASN A 48 29.97 3.72 -9.68
N ASP A 49 29.44 3.14 -10.78
CA ASP A 49 29.74 1.78 -11.26
C ASP A 49 29.32 0.67 -10.29
N LYS A 50 28.45 0.99 -9.35
CA LYS A 50 27.87 0.01 -8.42
C LYS A 50 26.38 -0.08 -8.64
N LEU A 51 25.89 -1.32 -8.77
CA LEU A 51 24.47 -1.59 -8.80
C LEU A 51 23.97 -1.77 -7.37
N GLU A 52 23.01 -0.95 -6.97
CA GLU A 52 22.39 -1.04 -5.66
C GLU A 52 20.91 -1.38 -5.80
N TRP A 53 20.44 -2.31 -4.98
CA TRP A 53 19.04 -2.63 -4.87
C TRP A 53 18.43 -1.84 -3.73
N LEU A 54 17.45 -1.02 -4.06
CA LEU A 54 16.66 -0.28 -3.07
C LEU A 54 15.35 -1.01 -2.87
N ILE A 55 15.12 -1.44 -1.64
CA ILE A 55 13.92 -2.16 -1.26
C ILE A 55 13.23 -1.32 -0.19
N ARG A 56 11.97 -0.93 -0.45
CA ARG A 56 11.22 -0.17 0.53
C ARG A 56 9.77 -0.64 0.60
N LYS A 57 9.21 -0.53 1.78
CA LYS A 57 7.80 -0.76 2.00
C LYS A 57 7.01 0.47 1.54
N ASP A 58 5.92 0.24 0.83
CA ASP A 58 5.01 1.30 0.40
C ASP A 58 3.59 1.00 0.90
N GLY A 59 2.89 2.02 1.31
CA GLY A 59 1.54 1.92 1.83
C GLY A 59 1.04 3.29 2.23
N CYS A 60 -0.13 3.33 2.85
CA CYS A 60 -0.69 4.58 3.35
C CYS A 60 0.24 5.23 4.39
N MET A 61 0.50 6.50 4.24
CA MET A 61 1.40 7.26 5.12
C MET A 61 0.66 7.93 6.28
N HIS A 62 -0.65 7.83 6.34
CA HIS A 62 -1.49 8.46 7.36
C HIS A 62 -1.12 9.93 7.55
N CYS A 63 -1.21 10.69 6.47
CA CYS A 63 -0.75 12.09 6.43
C CYS A 63 -1.47 12.95 7.47
N SER A 64 -0.76 13.90 8.06
CA SER A 64 -1.37 14.83 9.01
C SER A 64 -2.37 15.77 8.33
N ASP A 65 -2.13 16.07 7.05
CA ASP A 65 -3.05 16.85 6.21
C ASP A 65 -3.40 16.01 4.97
N PRO A 66 -4.34 15.03 5.10
CA PRO A 66 -4.55 14.05 4.05
C PRO A 66 -5.29 14.62 2.86
N GLY A 67 -4.62 14.63 1.70
CA GLY A 67 -5.21 15.07 0.44
C GLY A 67 -6.32 14.15 -0.04
N CYS A 68 -6.23 12.86 0.27
CA CYS A 68 -7.26 11.89 -0.09
C CYS A 68 -8.59 12.18 0.60
N LEU A 69 -8.55 12.58 1.86
CA LEU A 69 -9.73 12.96 2.63
C LEU A 69 -10.39 14.22 2.04
N LYS A 70 -9.56 15.18 1.64
CA LYS A 70 -10.04 16.42 1.04
C LYS A 70 -10.61 16.21 -0.36
N ALA A 71 -10.05 15.27 -1.11
CA ALA A 71 -10.44 15.00 -2.48
C ALA A 71 -11.70 14.14 -2.59
N CYS A 72 -11.97 13.29 -1.59
CA CYS A 72 -13.08 12.35 -1.64
C CYS A 72 -14.41 13.06 -1.51
N PRO A 73 -15.34 12.93 -2.49
CA PRO A 73 -16.65 13.57 -2.42
C PRO A 73 -17.63 12.86 -1.50
N ALA A 74 -17.37 11.59 -1.16
CA ALA A 74 -18.24 10.84 -0.26
C ALA A 74 -17.94 11.19 1.18
N GLU A 75 -18.88 11.83 1.85
CA GLU A 75 -18.73 12.24 3.24
C GLU A 75 -18.62 11.00 4.16
N GLY A 76 -17.58 10.96 4.97
CA GLY A 76 -17.35 9.87 5.91
C GLY A 76 -16.67 8.64 5.33
N ALA A 77 -16.36 8.62 4.01
CA ALA A 77 -15.66 7.48 3.41
C ALA A 77 -14.20 7.42 3.85
N ILE A 78 -13.57 8.57 4.03
CA ILE A 78 -12.21 8.66 4.56
C ILE A 78 -12.27 9.55 5.79
N ILE A 79 -11.78 9.05 6.91
CA ILE A 79 -11.81 9.77 8.19
C ILE A 79 -10.42 9.77 8.81
N GLN A 80 -10.13 10.84 9.55
CA GLN A 80 -8.90 10.94 10.32
C GLN A 80 -9.26 10.99 11.80
N TYR A 81 -8.72 10.03 12.54
CA TYR A 81 -8.92 9.97 13.99
C TYR A 81 -7.98 10.93 14.72
N ALA A 82 -8.32 11.25 15.96
CA ALA A 82 -7.53 12.15 16.78
C ALA A 82 -6.11 11.64 17.02
N ASN A 83 -5.89 10.33 16.94
CA ASN A 83 -4.56 9.74 17.11
C ASN A 83 -3.73 9.75 15.80
N GLY A 84 -4.25 10.34 14.73
CA GLY A 84 -3.55 10.47 13.46
C GLY A 84 -3.85 9.39 12.43
N ILE A 85 -4.57 8.35 12.79
CA ILE A 85 -4.92 7.28 11.86
C ILE A 85 -5.90 7.79 10.80
N VAL A 86 -5.56 7.59 9.53
CA VAL A 86 -6.44 7.84 8.39
C VAL A 86 -7.06 6.50 7.98
N ASP A 87 -8.36 6.40 8.05
CA ASP A 87 -9.08 5.15 7.82
C ASP A 87 -10.09 5.30 6.69
N PHE A 88 -10.37 4.19 6.03
CA PHE A 88 -11.29 4.12 4.91
C PHE A 88 -12.54 3.32 5.31
N GLN A 89 -13.70 3.93 5.12
CA GLN A 89 -15.00 3.31 5.41
C GLN A 89 -15.65 2.89 4.10
N SER A 90 -15.54 1.62 3.75
CA SER A 90 -16.06 1.11 2.48
C SER A 90 -17.59 1.26 2.37
N GLU A 91 -18.27 1.28 3.49
CA GLU A 91 -19.73 1.43 3.56
C GLU A 91 -20.20 2.80 3.07
N GLN A 92 -19.35 3.81 3.20
CA GLN A 92 -19.66 5.17 2.78
C GLN A 92 -19.13 5.49 1.38
N CYS A 93 -18.38 4.58 0.79
CA CYS A 93 -17.77 4.78 -0.53
C CYS A 93 -18.83 4.72 -1.62
N ILE A 94 -18.74 5.65 -2.55
CA ILE A 94 -19.67 5.72 -3.71
C ILE A 94 -19.07 5.10 -4.99
N GLY A 95 -17.88 4.50 -4.87
CA GLY A 95 -17.19 3.88 -6.00
C GLY A 95 -16.08 4.77 -6.53
#